data_d73aa91c21f563dbce8a0c451c2cb9db
#
_entry.id   d73aa91c21f563dbce8a0c451c2cb9db
#
_cell.length_a   1.000
_cell.length_b   1.000
_cell.length_c   1.000
_cell.angle_alpha   90.00
_cell.angle_beta   90.00
_cell.angle_gamma   90.00
#
_symmetry.space_group_name_H-M   'P 1'
#
loop_
_entity.id
_entity.type
_entity.pdbx_description
1 polymer ?
#
loop_
_entity_poly.entity_id
_entity_poly.type
_entity_poly.pdbx_seq_one_letter_code
_entity_poly.pdbx_strand_id
1 'polypeptide(L)'
;GILQALYDAKRQRPELDVRVLVDWHRAQRGRIGAAASNTNADWYCRMANENPGVDIPVYGVPINTREALGVLHFKGFIIDDCVLYSGASLNDVYLHQHDKYRYDRYQCIRNGKMADIMFDWVDNNLVQGRGVNRLDRPDRPKSPEIKNDIRQYRQELRDRSYHFVGTAGDEELSVTPLVGLGKSSLLNKTIFHLMPCAEHKLTIC
;
A
#
# COMPACT_ATOMS: atom_id res chain seq x y z
N GLY A 1 -0.10 10.10 16.99
CA GLY A 1 0.53 9.29 15.95
C GLY A 1 0.13 9.72 14.54
N ILE A 2 0.64 9.08 13.48
CA ILE A 2 0.47 9.51 12.08
C ILE A 2 -1.02 9.63 11.69
N LEU A 3 -1.85 8.65 12.00
CA LEU A 3 -3.28 8.71 11.66
C LEU A 3 -3.98 9.90 12.32
N GLN A 4 -3.66 10.22 13.57
CA GLN A 4 -4.20 11.41 14.24
C GLN A 4 -3.78 12.69 13.52
N ALA A 5 -2.51 12.78 13.11
CA ALA A 5 -2.03 13.95 12.35
C ALA A 5 -2.77 14.10 11.00
N LEU A 6 -3.15 13.01 10.35
CA LEU A 6 -3.98 13.05 9.14
C LEU A 6 -5.39 13.58 9.44
N TYR A 7 -6.03 13.14 10.53
CA TYR A 7 -7.31 13.68 10.98
C TYR A 7 -7.23 15.17 11.30
N ASP A 8 -6.17 15.61 11.97
CA ASP A 8 -5.96 17.01 12.32
C ASP A 8 -5.74 17.87 11.07
N ALA A 9 -4.93 17.39 10.12
CA ALA A 9 -4.71 18.06 8.85
C ALA A 9 -6.01 18.19 8.03
N LYS A 10 -6.78 17.12 7.91
CA LYS A 10 -8.06 17.12 7.17
C LYS A 10 -9.12 17.99 7.86
N ARG A 11 -9.10 18.09 9.18
CA ARG A 11 -9.99 19.01 9.92
C ARG A 11 -9.67 20.47 9.60
N GLN A 12 -8.38 20.81 9.45
CA GLN A 12 -7.95 22.15 9.07
C GLN A 12 -8.18 22.44 7.58
N ARG A 13 -8.12 21.42 6.73
CA ARG A 13 -8.29 21.51 5.28
C ARG A 13 -9.25 20.41 4.82
N PRO A 14 -10.57 20.64 4.90
CA PRO A 14 -11.58 19.64 4.59
C PRO A 14 -11.55 19.11 3.15
N GLU A 15 -11.01 19.91 2.22
CA GLU A 15 -10.82 19.56 0.81
C GLU A 15 -9.77 18.49 0.55
N LEU A 16 -8.88 18.19 1.50
CA LEU A 16 -7.86 17.15 1.33
C LEU A 16 -8.52 15.78 1.06
N ASP A 17 -8.14 15.14 -0.03
CA ASP A 17 -8.41 13.72 -0.25
C ASP A 17 -7.33 12.89 0.44
N VAL A 18 -7.69 12.23 1.53
CA VAL A 18 -6.77 11.39 2.30
C VAL A 18 -7.26 9.96 2.28
N ARG A 19 -6.45 9.04 1.77
CA ARG A 19 -6.77 7.62 1.69
C ARG A 19 -5.63 6.80 2.30
N VAL A 20 -5.98 5.80 3.10
CA VAL A 20 -5.02 4.88 3.71
C VAL A 20 -5.27 3.47 3.20
N LEU A 21 -4.22 2.80 2.72
CA LEU A 21 -4.30 1.42 2.26
C LEU A 21 -3.45 0.53 3.16
N VAL A 22 -4.03 -0.59 3.58
CA VAL A 22 -3.35 -1.58 4.43
C VAL A 22 -3.66 -2.99 3.95
N ASP A 23 -2.82 -3.95 4.35
CA ASP A 23 -3.16 -5.35 4.13
C ASP A 23 -4.39 -5.75 4.94
N TRP A 24 -5.38 -6.33 4.25
CA TRP A 24 -6.67 -6.68 4.81
C TRP A 24 -6.57 -7.70 5.95
N HIS A 25 -5.75 -8.76 5.77
CA HIS A 25 -5.61 -9.81 6.77
C HIS A 25 -4.85 -9.32 7.99
N ARG A 26 -3.73 -8.62 7.77
CA ARG A 26 -2.90 -8.11 8.88
C ARG A 26 -3.61 -7.07 9.72
N ALA A 27 -4.44 -6.25 9.11
CA ALA A 27 -5.19 -5.25 9.85
C ALA A 27 -6.26 -5.87 10.78
N GLN A 28 -6.79 -7.05 10.43
CA GLN A 28 -7.85 -7.72 11.18
C GLN A 28 -7.38 -8.80 12.14
N ARG A 29 -6.09 -9.08 12.23
CA ARG A 29 -5.55 -9.95 13.27
C ARG A 29 -5.04 -9.14 14.46
N GLY A 30 -5.20 -9.70 15.67
CA GLY A 30 -4.52 -9.19 16.85
C GLY A 30 -3.01 -9.45 16.83
N ARG A 31 -2.29 -8.88 17.76
CA ARG A 31 -0.89 -9.27 18.01
C ARG A 31 -0.86 -10.75 18.41
N ILE A 32 0.18 -11.47 18.00
CA ILE A 32 0.38 -12.87 18.42
C ILE A 32 0.33 -12.93 19.95
N GLY A 33 -0.62 -13.72 20.50
CA GLY A 33 -0.87 -13.83 21.93
C GLY A 33 -1.81 -12.77 22.53
N ALA A 34 -2.33 -11.82 21.76
CA ALA A 34 -3.32 -10.86 22.23
C ALA A 34 -4.76 -11.35 22.00
N ALA A 35 -5.70 -10.80 22.79
CA ALA A 35 -7.12 -11.07 22.59
C ALA A 35 -7.57 -10.65 21.18
N ALA A 36 -8.48 -11.43 20.58
CA ALA A 36 -9.02 -11.23 19.25
C ALA A 36 -9.75 -9.87 19.05
N SER A 37 -10.07 -9.19 20.14
CA SER A 37 -10.80 -7.91 20.18
C SER A 37 -9.94 -6.66 20.08
N ASN A 38 -8.64 -6.77 19.81
CA ASN A 38 -7.73 -5.62 19.75
C ASN A 38 -6.90 -5.64 18.48
N THR A 39 -7.59 -5.54 17.34
CA THR A 39 -6.97 -5.51 16.02
C THR A 39 -6.67 -4.07 15.58
N ASN A 40 -5.83 -3.92 14.55
CA ASN A 40 -5.63 -2.59 13.94
C ASN A 40 -6.94 -2.05 13.34
N ALA A 41 -7.78 -2.90 12.76
CA ALA A 41 -9.09 -2.51 12.24
C ALA A 41 -10.01 -1.96 13.35
N ASP A 42 -9.99 -2.56 14.55
CA ASP A 42 -10.74 -2.01 15.69
C ASP A 42 -10.21 -0.64 16.11
N TRP A 43 -8.89 -0.45 16.00
CA TRP A 43 -8.30 0.86 16.27
C TRP A 43 -8.69 1.89 15.20
N TYR A 44 -8.73 1.52 13.91
CA TYR A 44 -9.20 2.42 12.84
C TYR A 44 -10.66 2.84 13.06
N CYS A 45 -11.54 1.91 13.45
CA CYS A 45 -12.93 2.22 13.79
C CYS A 45 -13.02 3.20 14.97
N ARG A 46 -12.23 2.99 16.02
CA ARG A 46 -12.20 3.93 17.16
C ARG A 46 -11.77 5.33 16.72
N MET A 47 -10.67 5.42 15.94
CA MET A 47 -10.20 6.71 15.42
C MET A 47 -11.26 7.43 14.58
N ALA A 48 -12.00 6.71 13.75
CA ALA A 48 -13.09 7.28 12.97
C ALA A 48 -14.22 7.79 13.89
N ASN A 49 -14.60 7.04 14.91
CA ASN A 49 -15.63 7.43 15.88
C ASN A 49 -15.20 8.63 16.75
N GLU A 50 -13.93 8.74 17.10
CA GLU A 50 -13.36 9.86 17.87
C GLU A 50 -13.21 11.14 17.04
N ASN A 51 -13.34 11.06 15.71
CA ASN A 51 -13.23 12.18 14.79
C ASN A 51 -14.49 12.37 13.92
N PRO A 52 -15.65 12.59 14.52
CA PRO A 52 -16.91 12.73 13.77
C PRO A 52 -16.82 13.90 12.77
N GLY A 53 -17.38 13.70 11.59
CA GLY A 53 -17.39 14.72 10.53
C GLY A 53 -16.09 14.78 9.70
N VAL A 54 -15.08 14.01 10.04
CA VAL A 54 -13.84 13.92 9.24
C VAL A 54 -13.70 12.51 8.69
N ASP A 55 -13.87 12.32 7.38
CA ASP A 55 -13.78 11.01 6.75
C ASP A 55 -12.38 10.76 6.19
N ILE A 56 -11.67 9.79 6.77
CA ILE A 56 -10.40 9.25 6.25
C ILE A 56 -10.59 7.75 6.03
N PRO A 57 -10.89 7.33 4.79
CA PRO A 57 -11.09 5.91 4.50
C PRO A 57 -9.80 5.11 4.69
N VAL A 58 -9.90 4.01 5.45
CA VAL A 58 -8.84 3.02 5.59
C VAL A 58 -9.25 1.77 4.82
N TYR A 59 -8.69 1.57 3.65
CA TYR A 59 -8.99 0.45 2.77
C TYR A 59 -8.14 -0.77 3.12
N GLY A 60 -8.79 -1.89 3.39
CA GLY A 60 -8.14 -3.19 3.50
C GLY A 60 -8.07 -3.87 2.14
N VAL A 61 -6.86 -4.12 1.64
CA VAL A 61 -6.62 -4.71 0.32
C VAL A 61 -6.23 -6.18 0.49
N PRO A 62 -7.08 -7.13 0.07
CA PRO A 62 -6.82 -8.56 0.22
C PRO A 62 -6.07 -9.12 -0.99
N ILE A 63 -4.77 -9.24 -0.93
CA ILE A 63 -3.95 -9.79 -2.03
C ILE A 63 -4.11 -11.31 -2.19
N ASN A 64 -4.39 -12.02 -1.09
CA ASN A 64 -4.60 -13.47 -1.10
C ASN A 64 -5.79 -13.86 -0.23
N THR A 65 -6.28 -15.09 -0.42
CA THR A 65 -7.38 -15.66 0.38
C THR A 65 -6.98 -16.01 1.81
N ARG A 66 -5.67 -16.08 2.09
CA ARG A 66 -5.09 -16.31 3.41
C ARG A 66 -3.79 -15.53 3.54
N GLU A 67 -3.51 -14.99 4.73
CA GLU A 67 -2.28 -14.26 5.03
C GLU A 67 -1.01 -15.07 4.72
N ALA A 68 -0.99 -16.36 5.06
CA ALA A 68 0.14 -17.26 4.81
C ALA A 68 0.52 -17.42 3.32
N LEU A 69 -0.39 -17.08 2.40
CA LEU A 69 -0.15 -17.15 0.96
C LEU A 69 0.39 -15.84 0.37
N GLY A 70 0.54 -14.82 1.19
CA GLY A 70 1.06 -13.51 0.82
C GLY A 70 0.16 -12.37 1.27
N VAL A 71 0.77 -11.22 1.47
CA VAL A 71 0.17 -9.98 1.99
C VAL A 71 0.45 -8.82 1.03
N LEU A 72 -0.30 -7.75 1.17
CA LEU A 72 0.03 -6.48 0.53
C LEU A 72 1.35 -5.96 1.15
N HIS A 73 2.41 -6.00 0.36
CA HIS A 73 3.73 -5.52 0.77
C HIS A 73 4.12 -4.26 -0.02
N PHE A 74 3.17 -3.36 -0.16
CA PHE A 74 3.32 -2.07 -0.82
C PHE A 74 3.53 -1.00 0.25
N LYS A 75 4.51 -0.14 0.06
CA LYS A 75 4.85 0.93 1.02
C LYS A 75 5.18 2.19 0.27
N GLY A 76 4.74 3.31 0.79
CA GLY A 76 4.99 4.61 0.23
C GLY A 76 3.84 5.58 0.44
N PHE A 77 4.05 6.78 -0.04
CA PHE A 77 3.08 7.86 0.01
C PHE A 77 3.04 8.54 -1.35
N ILE A 78 1.87 8.94 -1.77
CA ILE A 78 1.66 9.87 -2.87
C ILE A 78 1.10 11.13 -2.24
N ILE A 79 1.81 12.22 -2.35
CA ILE A 79 1.47 13.50 -1.72
C ILE A 79 1.57 14.57 -2.79
N ASP A 80 0.43 15.01 -3.30
CA ASP A 80 0.33 15.96 -4.41
C ASP A 80 1.21 15.53 -5.61
N ASP A 81 2.26 16.30 -5.93
CA ASP A 81 3.20 16.03 -7.01
C ASP A 81 4.40 15.14 -6.62
N CYS A 82 4.37 14.57 -5.41
CA CYS A 82 5.51 13.84 -4.85
C CYS A 82 5.17 12.39 -4.52
N VAL A 83 6.07 11.49 -4.90
CA VAL A 83 6.04 10.08 -4.49
C VAL A 83 7.17 9.83 -3.52
N LEU A 84 6.84 9.46 -2.29
CA LEU A 84 7.79 8.96 -1.30
C LEU A 84 7.68 7.42 -1.25
N TYR A 85 8.73 6.74 -1.68
CA TYR A 85 8.79 5.28 -1.75
C TYR A 85 9.87 4.72 -0.82
N SER A 86 9.56 3.62 -0.14
CA SER A 86 10.51 2.94 0.74
C SER A 86 10.17 1.45 0.89
N GLY A 87 11.14 0.63 1.30
CA GLY A 87 10.92 -0.72 1.82
C GLY A 87 10.45 -0.74 3.29
N ALA A 88 10.61 0.37 4.00
CA ALA A 88 10.28 0.50 5.42
C ALA A 88 8.77 0.40 5.70
N SER A 89 8.42 -0.30 6.76
CA SER A 89 7.06 -0.27 7.30
C SER A 89 6.88 0.90 8.26
N LEU A 90 5.66 1.44 8.35
CA LEU A 90 5.31 2.44 9.37
C LEU A 90 5.14 1.76 10.74
N ASN A 91 6.25 1.52 11.42
CA ASN A 91 6.27 0.99 12.78
C ASN A 91 7.44 1.59 13.56
N ASP A 92 7.42 1.40 14.87
CA ASP A 92 8.34 2.03 15.82
C ASP A 92 9.83 1.76 15.50
N VAL A 93 10.13 0.57 14.96
CA VAL A 93 11.51 0.16 14.65
C VAL A 93 12.08 0.95 13.46
N TYR A 94 11.28 1.21 12.41
CA TYR A 94 11.69 2.02 11.26
C TYR A 94 11.53 3.52 11.50
N LEU A 95 10.63 3.91 12.42
CA LEU A 95 10.44 5.31 12.80
C LEU A 95 11.38 5.75 13.93
N HIS A 96 12.33 4.91 14.31
CA HIS A 96 13.34 5.18 15.35
C HIS A 96 12.73 5.69 16.68
N GLN A 97 11.63 5.04 17.11
CA GLN A 97 10.94 5.39 18.36
C GLN A 97 11.53 4.68 19.58
N HIS A 98 12.45 3.72 19.39
CA HIS A 98 13.12 2.96 20.42
C HIS A 98 14.60 2.80 20.10
N ASP A 99 15.41 2.39 21.08
CA ASP A 99 16.86 2.16 20.92
C ASP A 99 17.17 1.11 19.82
N LYS A 100 16.32 0.13 19.67
CA LYS A 100 16.41 -0.85 18.58
C LYS A 100 15.69 -0.31 17.35
N TYR A 101 16.45 -0.02 16.30
CA TYR A 101 15.94 0.53 15.04
C TYR A 101 16.47 -0.21 13.83
N ARG A 102 15.88 0.05 12.67
CA ARG A 102 16.31 -0.44 11.36
C ARG A 102 16.43 0.71 10.38
N TYR A 103 17.48 0.69 9.60
CA TYR A 103 17.62 1.60 8.47
C TYR A 103 16.89 1.05 7.25
N ASP A 104 16.41 1.95 6.42
CA ASP A 104 15.91 1.66 5.09
C ASP A 104 16.16 2.87 4.19
N ARG A 105 16.07 2.67 2.88
CA ARG A 105 16.21 3.74 1.92
C ARG A 105 14.84 4.35 1.63
N TYR A 106 14.78 5.67 1.69
CA TYR A 106 13.63 6.45 1.27
C TYR A 106 13.98 7.20 -0.01
N GLN A 107 13.13 7.10 -1.01
CA GLN A 107 13.25 7.81 -2.28
C GLN A 107 12.09 8.78 -2.38
N CYS A 108 12.41 10.07 -2.46
CA CYS A 108 11.44 11.14 -2.65
C CYS A 108 11.59 11.64 -4.09
N ILE A 109 10.57 11.43 -4.90
CA ILE A 109 10.54 11.77 -6.33
C ILE A 109 9.46 12.82 -6.53
N ARG A 110 9.86 14.03 -6.85
CA ARG A 110 8.93 15.10 -7.21
C ARG A 110 8.71 15.11 -8.71
N ASN A 111 7.57 14.56 -9.11
CA ASN A 111 7.15 14.50 -10.50
C ASN A 111 5.63 14.30 -10.54
N GLY A 112 4.86 15.34 -10.87
CA GLY A 112 3.40 15.31 -10.88
C GLY A 112 2.84 14.22 -11.79
N LYS A 113 3.37 14.08 -13.00
CA LYS A 113 2.92 13.04 -13.93
C LYS A 113 3.12 11.62 -13.38
N MET A 114 4.24 11.36 -12.70
CA MET A 114 4.47 10.08 -12.05
C MET A 114 3.53 9.88 -10.87
N ALA A 115 3.29 10.92 -10.07
CA ALA A 115 2.37 10.88 -8.94
C ALA A 115 0.94 10.59 -9.41
N ASP A 116 0.47 11.26 -10.46
CA ASP A 116 -0.85 11.03 -11.05
C ASP A 116 -0.99 9.59 -11.57
N ILE A 117 -0.03 9.09 -12.34
CA ILE A 117 -0.04 7.71 -12.86
C ILE A 117 -0.08 6.70 -11.71
N MET A 118 0.70 6.91 -10.67
CA MET A 118 0.71 6.01 -9.51
C MET A 118 -0.59 6.10 -8.71
N PHE A 119 -1.14 7.30 -8.55
CA PHE A 119 -2.42 7.51 -7.89
C PHE A 119 -3.55 6.78 -8.64
N ASP A 120 -3.66 7.01 -9.95
CA ASP A 120 -4.65 6.37 -10.80
C ASP A 120 -4.53 4.85 -10.76
N TRP A 121 -3.29 4.35 -10.79
CA TRP A 121 -3.05 2.92 -10.67
C TRP A 121 -3.52 2.37 -9.32
N VAL A 122 -3.20 3.03 -8.23
CA VAL A 122 -3.62 2.64 -6.86
C VAL A 122 -5.15 2.70 -6.74
N ASP A 123 -5.76 3.79 -7.20
CA ASP A 123 -7.20 3.96 -7.14
C ASP A 123 -7.93 2.86 -7.92
N ASN A 124 -7.61 2.71 -9.19
CA ASN A 124 -8.29 1.76 -10.07
C ASN A 124 -8.03 0.29 -9.74
N ASN A 125 -6.88 -0.04 -9.17
CA ASN A 125 -6.49 -1.43 -8.93
C ASN A 125 -6.59 -1.86 -7.48
N LEU A 126 -6.36 -0.98 -6.52
CA LEU A 126 -6.35 -1.33 -5.11
C LEU A 126 -7.56 -0.78 -4.36
N VAL A 127 -7.98 0.46 -4.59
CA VAL A 127 -9.13 1.06 -3.90
C VAL A 127 -10.45 0.52 -4.46
N GLN A 128 -10.60 0.51 -5.78
CA GLN A 128 -11.80 0.03 -6.46
C GLN A 128 -11.79 -1.49 -6.69
N GLY A 129 -10.82 -2.20 -6.15
CA GLY A 129 -10.68 -3.63 -6.31
C GLY A 129 -11.82 -4.41 -5.64
N ARG A 130 -12.27 -5.48 -6.30
CA ARG A 130 -13.29 -6.37 -5.74
C ARG A 130 -12.80 -7.00 -4.43
N GLY A 131 -13.61 -7.00 -3.39
CA GLY A 131 -13.25 -7.49 -2.07
C GLY A 131 -12.40 -6.52 -1.22
N VAL A 132 -12.07 -5.33 -1.75
CA VAL A 132 -11.50 -4.24 -0.97
C VAL A 132 -12.61 -3.59 -0.16
N ASN A 133 -12.37 -3.39 1.14
CA ASN A 133 -13.38 -2.90 2.05
C ASN A 133 -12.80 -1.86 3.00
N ARG A 134 -13.64 -0.98 3.50
CA ARG A 134 -13.29 -0.03 4.55
C ARG A 134 -13.14 -0.76 5.89
N LEU A 135 -11.98 -0.62 6.50
CA LEU A 135 -11.66 -1.22 7.82
C LEU A 135 -11.93 -0.28 8.99
N ASP A 136 -12.17 0.99 8.72
CA ASP A 136 -12.57 2.02 9.68
C ASP A 136 -14.09 2.03 9.95
N ARG A 137 -14.82 1.06 9.40
CA ARG A 137 -16.28 0.91 9.60
C ARG A 137 -16.60 -0.33 10.45
N PRO A 138 -17.68 -0.27 11.26
CA PRO A 138 -18.07 -1.40 12.12
C PRO A 138 -18.63 -2.60 11.35
N ASP A 139 -19.23 -2.38 10.19
CA ASP A 139 -19.89 -3.34 9.31
C ASP A 139 -18.94 -4.04 8.32
N ARG A 140 -17.65 -4.00 8.58
CA ARG A 140 -16.64 -4.65 7.73
C ARG A 140 -16.88 -6.16 7.61
N PRO A 141 -16.76 -6.73 6.39
CA PRO A 141 -17.03 -8.15 6.19
C PRO A 141 -15.97 -9.05 6.82
N LYS A 142 -16.39 -10.28 7.14
CA LYS A 142 -15.48 -11.32 7.64
C LYS A 142 -14.86 -12.11 6.49
N SER A 143 -13.70 -12.74 6.75
CA SER A 143 -12.95 -13.48 5.74
C SER A 143 -13.77 -14.52 4.93
N PRO A 144 -14.68 -15.32 5.51
CA PRO A 144 -15.49 -16.26 4.73
C PRO A 144 -16.40 -15.57 3.71
N GLU A 145 -16.93 -14.40 4.05
CA GLU A 145 -17.92 -13.67 3.24
C GLU A 145 -17.35 -13.15 1.92
N ILE A 146 -16.08 -12.69 1.95
CA ILE A 146 -15.43 -12.08 0.78
C ILE A 146 -14.46 -13.02 0.05
N LYS A 147 -14.42 -14.29 0.39
CA LYS A 147 -13.43 -15.24 -0.16
C LYS A 147 -13.52 -15.40 -1.68
N ASN A 148 -14.72 -15.36 -2.23
CA ASN A 148 -14.92 -15.44 -3.67
C ASN A 148 -14.51 -14.14 -4.36
N ASP A 149 -14.83 -12.99 -3.77
CA ASP A 149 -14.41 -11.67 -4.27
C ASP A 149 -12.89 -11.55 -4.30
N ILE A 150 -12.21 -12.03 -3.26
CA ILE A 150 -10.74 -12.07 -3.22
C ILE A 150 -10.17 -12.93 -4.38
N ARG A 151 -10.79 -14.07 -4.68
CA ARG A 151 -10.32 -14.94 -5.77
C ARG A 151 -10.45 -14.26 -7.13
N GLN A 152 -11.59 -13.62 -7.39
CA GLN A 152 -11.85 -12.88 -8.62
C GLN A 152 -10.91 -11.67 -8.72
N TYR A 153 -10.77 -10.89 -7.66
CA TYR A 153 -9.85 -9.76 -7.61
C TYR A 153 -8.40 -10.17 -7.93
N ARG A 154 -7.93 -11.29 -7.41
CA ARG A 154 -6.61 -11.82 -7.74
C ARG A 154 -6.46 -12.18 -9.22
N GLN A 155 -7.51 -12.68 -9.85
CA GLN A 155 -7.50 -12.96 -11.28
C GLN A 155 -7.42 -11.65 -12.06
N GLU A 156 -8.25 -10.68 -11.73
CA GLU A 156 -8.25 -9.35 -12.33
C GLU A 156 -6.87 -8.67 -12.24
N LEU A 157 -6.22 -8.74 -11.07
CA LEU A 157 -4.87 -8.19 -10.88
C LEU A 157 -3.78 -8.87 -11.73
N ARG A 158 -3.92 -10.16 -12.05
CA ARG A 158 -2.96 -10.87 -12.92
C ARG A 158 -3.09 -10.47 -14.37
N ASP A 159 -4.31 -10.21 -14.79
CA ASP A 159 -4.64 -9.94 -16.20
C ASP A 159 -4.43 -8.46 -16.55
N ARG A 160 -4.16 -7.60 -15.56
CA ARG A 160 -3.92 -6.18 -15.77
C ARG A 160 -2.52 -5.90 -16.32
N SER A 161 -2.49 -5.09 -17.36
CA SER A 161 -1.26 -4.53 -17.90
C SER A 161 -0.97 -3.16 -17.30
N TYR A 162 0.30 -2.82 -17.19
CA TYR A 162 0.77 -1.51 -16.78
C TYR A 162 1.17 -0.72 -18.02
N HIS A 163 0.61 0.45 -18.18
CA HIS A 163 1.01 1.36 -19.24
C HIS A 163 1.64 2.60 -18.60
N PHE A 164 2.96 2.66 -18.60
CA PHE A 164 3.69 3.84 -18.22
C PHE A 164 4.14 4.54 -19.50
N VAL A 165 3.62 5.74 -19.73
CA VAL A 165 3.93 6.53 -20.91
C VAL A 165 4.91 7.62 -20.53
N GLY A 166 6.11 7.55 -21.05
CA GLY A 166 7.11 8.59 -20.94
C GLY A 166 8.44 8.12 -21.56
N THR A 167 9.02 8.95 -22.35
CA THR A 167 10.42 8.82 -22.82
C THR A 167 11.25 9.81 -22.03
N ALA A 168 12.32 9.33 -21.39
CA ALA A 168 13.33 10.20 -20.79
C ALA A 168 14.15 10.86 -21.92
N GLY A 169 14.48 12.13 -21.75
CA GLY A 169 15.50 12.79 -22.59
C GLY A 169 16.90 12.24 -22.29
N ASP A 170 17.88 12.57 -23.11
CA ASP A 170 19.25 12.04 -23.01
C ASP A 170 19.94 12.34 -21.67
N GLU A 171 19.53 13.40 -20.98
CA GLU A 171 20.06 13.80 -19.67
C GLU A 171 19.10 13.51 -18.51
N GLU A 172 18.00 12.81 -18.73
CA GLU A 172 16.99 12.50 -17.74
C GLU A 172 17.11 11.05 -17.24
N LEU A 173 16.83 10.84 -15.95
CA LEU A 173 16.71 9.51 -15.38
C LEU A 173 15.30 8.94 -15.64
N SER A 174 15.24 7.76 -16.25
CA SER A 174 14.00 7.02 -16.38
C SER A 174 13.69 6.26 -15.11
N VAL A 175 12.48 6.45 -14.55
CA VAL A 175 11.97 5.71 -13.41
C VAL A 175 10.70 4.99 -13.79
N THR A 176 10.70 3.67 -13.66
CA THR A 176 9.52 2.85 -13.90
C THR A 176 9.04 2.23 -12.58
N PRO A 177 7.89 2.64 -12.04
CA PRO A 177 7.33 2.05 -10.84
C PRO A 177 6.83 0.64 -11.14
N LEU A 178 7.33 -0.34 -10.40
CA LEU A 178 6.93 -1.74 -10.51
C LEU A 178 6.27 -2.21 -9.21
N VAL A 179 5.02 -2.64 -9.29
CA VAL A 179 4.28 -3.12 -8.12
C VAL A 179 4.36 -4.63 -8.01
N GLY A 180 4.84 -5.12 -6.86
CA GLY A 180 4.94 -6.54 -6.55
C GLY A 180 3.65 -7.08 -5.91
N LEU A 181 2.77 -7.69 -6.71
CA LEU A 181 1.50 -8.29 -6.25
C LEU A 181 1.52 -9.83 -6.33
N GLY A 182 2.62 -10.46 -5.94
CA GLY A 182 2.78 -11.91 -5.92
C GLY A 182 3.61 -12.47 -7.08
N LYS A 183 3.63 -13.80 -7.23
CA LYS A 183 4.56 -14.53 -8.13
C LYS A 183 4.51 -14.11 -9.59
N SER A 184 3.35 -13.72 -10.08
CA SER A 184 3.14 -13.34 -11.49
C SER A 184 3.21 -11.83 -11.72
N SER A 185 3.69 -11.06 -10.73
CA SER A 185 3.78 -9.61 -10.84
C SER A 185 4.79 -9.19 -11.92
N LEU A 186 4.54 -8.04 -12.53
CA LEU A 186 5.46 -7.43 -13.50
C LEU A 186 6.85 -7.20 -12.87
N LEU A 187 6.90 -6.84 -11.59
CA LEU A 187 8.15 -6.69 -10.83
C LEU A 187 9.01 -7.95 -10.92
N ASN A 188 8.46 -9.11 -10.59
CA ASN A 188 9.21 -10.37 -10.62
C ASN A 188 9.67 -10.71 -12.04
N LYS A 189 8.78 -10.55 -13.04
CA LYS A 189 9.14 -10.80 -14.45
C LYS A 189 10.28 -9.90 -14.90
N THR A 190 10.25 -8.61 -14.53
CA THR A 190 11.30 -7.65 -14.86
C THR A 190 12.62 -8.01 -14.19
N ILE A 191 12.61 -8.36 -12.91
CA ILE A 191 13.81 -8.78 -12.18
C ILE A 191 14.43 -10.02 -12.85
N PHE A 192 13.62 -11.06 -13.10
CA PHE A 192 14.10 -12.29 -13.76
C PHE A 192 14.62 -12.04 -15.18
N HIS A 193 14.08 -11.07 -15.90
CA HIS A 193 14.57 -10.68 -17.22
C HIS A 193 15.90 -9.92 -17.13
N LEU A 194 16.03 -8.99 -16.20
CA LEU A 194 17.23 -8.16 -16.06
C LEU A 194 18.46 -8.94 -15.54
N MET A 195 18.25 -9.98 -14.72
CA MET A 195 19.36 -10.76 -14.17
C MET A 195 20.28 -11.38 -15.24
N PRO A 196 19.77 -12.09 -16.26
CA PRO A 196 20.63 -12.64 -17.32
C PRO A 196 21.14 -11.59 -18.30
N CYS A 197 20.61 -10.35 -18.29
CA CYS A 197 21.11 -9.27 -19.14
C CYS A 197 22.35 -8.55 -18.58
N ALA A 198 22.83 -8.93 -17.40
CA ALA A 198 24.04 -8.35 -16.82
C ALA A 198 25.29 -8.83 -17.60
N GLU A 199 26.04 -7.89 -18.20
CA GLU A 199 27.22 -8.20 -19.00
C GLU A 199 28.52 -8.25 -18.18
N HIS A 200 28.62 -7.45 -17.12
CA HIS A 200 29.87 -7.31 -16.36
C HIS A 200 29.72 -7.69 -14.89
N LYS A 201 28.70 -7.21 -14.21
CA LYS A 201 28.52 -7.43 -12.78
C LYS A 201 27.06 -7.43 -12.37
N LEU A 202 26.66 -8.45 -11.61
CA LEU A 202 25.40 -8.52 -10.91
C LEU A 202 25.66 -8.56 -9.41
N THR A 203 25.08 -7.62 -8.66
CA THR A 203 25.12 -7.60 -7.19
C THR A 203 23.71 -7.74 -6.66
N ILE A 204 23.47 -8.71 -5.78
CA ILE A 204 22.21 -8.96 -5.12
C ILE A 204 22.40 -8.70 -3.62
N CYS A 205 21.60 -7.82 -3.02
CA CYS A 205 21.65 -7.42 -1.61
C CYS A 205 20.38 -7.88 -0.87
#